data_f1ee44bb0b82a41b82e723f0cddd3220
#
_entry.id   f1ee44bb0b82a41b82e723f0cddd3220
#
_cell.length_a   1.000
_cell.length_b   1.000
_cell.length_c   1.000
_cell.angle_alpha   90.00
_cell.angle_beta   90.00
_cell.angle_gamma   90.00
#
_symmetry.space_group_name_H-M   'P 1'
#
loop_
_entity.id
_entity.type
_entity.pdbx_description
1 polymer ?
#
loop_
_entity_poly.entity_id
_entity_poly.type
_entity_poly.pdbx_seq_one_letter_code
_entity_poly.pdbx_strand_id
1 'polypeptide(L)'
;NIYSLSLLDKVTDSKGNLIEDYTPELKATMDIPNNEWDIIHAGMREVVENNDAFQDFDYPVSGKTGTAQEVTTRPSHGLFIGFAPSDNPEIAMAVRIANGYSSTNAAAVAKDVISYKYNLVDKDAIVTGTASAGGSTQQTD
;
A
#
# COMPACT_ATOMS: atom_id res chain seq x y z
N ASN A 1 6.12 14.50 9.01
CA ASN A 1 7.41 14.75 8.36
C ASN A 1 7.33 14.35 6.89
N ILE A 2 7.93 15.16 6.02
CA ILE A 2 8.06 14.89 4.58
C ILE A 2 9.55 14.75 4.29
N TYR A 3 9.94 13.62 3.73
CA TYR A 3 11.32 13.31 3.39
C TYR A 3 11.57 13.37 1.88
N SER A 4 12.83 13.54 1.49
CA SER A 4 13.24 13.36 0.09
C SER A 4 12.99 11.92 -0.36
N LEU A 5 12.53 11.76 -1.60
CA LEU A 5 12.40 10.43 -2.20
C LEU A 5 13.76 9.99 -2.76
N SER A 6 14.15 8.76 -2.48
CA SER A 6 15.31 8.10 -3.06
C SER A 6 15.00 6.64 -3.34
N LEU A 7 15.52 6.13 -4.45
CA LEU A 7 15.54 4.69 -4.73
C LEU A 7 16.81 4.03 -4.18
N LEU A 8 17.80 4.86 -3.81
CA LEU A 8 19.04 4.37 -3.20
C LEU A 8 18.85 4.34 -1.67
N ASP A 9 19.15 3.20 -1.09
CA ASP A 9 19.21 2.98 0.36
C ASP A 9 20.67 2.98 0.82
N LYS A 10 21.47 2.12 0.23
CA LYS A 10 22.89 2.00 0.55
C LYS A 10 23.69 1.37 -0.58
N VAL A 11 24.97 1.63 -0.58
CA VAL A 11 25.96 0.94 -1.44
C VAL A 11 26.85 0.08 -0.56
N THR A 12 27.03 -1.17 -0.94
CA THR A 12 27.90 -2.12 -0.25
C THR A 12 28.97 -2.68 -1.19
N ASP A 13 30.10 -3.11 -0.66
CA ASP A 13 31.08 -3.88 -1.41
C ASP A 13 30.61 -5.32 -1.68
N SER A 14 31.41 -6.09 -2.40
CA SER A 14 31.10 -7.50 -2.71
C SER A 14 31.06 -8.43 -1.49
N LYS A 15 31.50 -7.95 -0.32
CA LYS A 15 31.50 -8.68 0.96
C LYS A 15 30.34 -8.23 1.87
N GLY A 16 29.53 -7.25 1.42
CA GLY A 16 28.43 -6.70 2.19
C GLY A 16 28.79 -5.56 3.15
N ASN A 17 30.06 -5.08 3.14
CA ASN A 17 30.43 -3.94 3.95
C ASN A 17 29.84 -2.64 3.38
N LEU A 18 29.32 -1.78 4.25
CA LEU A 18 28.76 -0.49 3.87
C LEU A 18 29.83 0.43 3.29
N ILE A 19 29.62 0.93 2.07
CA ILE A 19 30.45 1.95 1.41
C ILE A 19 29.81 3.33 1.58
N GLU A 20 28.50 3.43 1.31
CA GLU A 20 27.74 4.69 1.37
C GLU A 20 26.31 4.42 1.82
N ASP A 21 25.80 5.30 2.69
CA ASP A 21 24.43 5.26 3.20
C ASP A 21 23.66 6.48 2.68
N TYR A 22 22.44 6.25 2.19
CA TYR A 22 21.57 7.27 1.63
C TYR A 22 20.38 7.52 2.56
N THR A 23 20.66 8.14 3.70
CA THR A 23 19.63 8.51 4.67
C THR A 23 18.69 9.56 4.07
N PRO A 24 17.36 9.35 4.09
CA PRO A 24 16.39 10.32 3.59
C PRO A 24 16.51 11.68 4.28
N GLU A 25 16.61 12.75 3.49
CA GLU A 25 16.68 14.12 4.01
C GLU A 25 15.28 14.61 4.37
N LEU A 26 15.11 15.17 5.59
CA LEU A 26 13.86 15.81 6.01
C LEU A 26 13.67 17.12 5.24
N LYS A 27 12.63 17.20 4.43
CA LYS A 27 12.29 18.38 3.62
C LYS A 27 11.35 19.34 4.33
N ALA A 28 10.38 18.80 5.05
CA ALA A 28 9.39 19.59 5.77
C ALA A 28 8.76 18.79 6.91
N THR A 29 8.21 19.52 7.87
CA THR A 29 7.34 18.98 8.92
C THR A 29 5.98 19.65 8.80
N MET A 30 4.91 18.86 8.78
CA MET A 30 3.55 19.36 8.84
C MET A 30 3.16 19.48 10.32
N ASP A 31 2.71 20.66 10.70
CA ASP A 31 2.18 20.92 12.04
C ASP A 31 0.66 20.70 12.02
N ILE A 32 0.25 19.47 12.19
CA ILE A 32 -1.15 19.06 12.27
C ILE A 32 -1.43 18.58 13.69
N PRO A 33 -2.46 19.11 14.37
CA PRO A 33 -2.84 18.69 15.71
C PRO A 33 -3.12 17.18 15.79
N ASN A 34 -2.76 16.53 16.90
CA ASN A 34 -2.91 15.09 17.06
C ASN A 34 -4.36 14.62 16.88
N ASN A 35 -5.33 15.39 17.37
CA ASN A 35 -6.76 15.07 17.22
C ASN A 35 -7.21 15.06 15.74
N GLU A 36 -6.57 15.83 14.87
CA GLU A 36 -6.85 15.80 13.43
C GLU A 36 -6.20 14.56 12.78
N TRP A 37 -5.00 14.19 13.21
CA TRP A 37 -4.38 12.93 12.81
C TRP A 37 -5.22 11.72 13.22
N ASP A 38 -5.78 11.72 14.43
CA ASP A 38 -6.63 10.63 14.91
C ASP A 38 -7.87 10.47 14.03
N ILE A 39 -8.48 11.57 13.59
CA ILE A 39 -9.62 11.55 12.66
C ILE A 39 -9.21 10.98 11.29
N ILE A 40 -8.07 11.42 10.76
CA ILE A 40 -7.55 10.94 9.47
C ILE A 40 -7.27 9.43 9.56
N HIS A 41 -6.60 8.98 10.60
CA HIS A 41 -6.27 7.56 10.79
C HIS A 41 -7.53 6.71 10.99
N ALA A 42 -8.51 7.20 11.74
CA ALA A 42 -9.79 6.53 11.90
C ALA A 42 -10.52 6.37 10.55
N GLY A 43 -10.58 7.43 9.74
CA GLY A 43 -11.15 7.34 8.40
C GLY A 43 -10.38 6.39 7.47
N MET A 44 -9.05 6.36 7.56
CA MET A 44 -8.25 5.39 6.80
C MET A 44 -8.48 3.94 7.27
N ARG A 45 -8.73 3.74 8.56
CA ARG A 45 -9.09 2.43 9.11
C ARG A 45 -10.45 1.98 8.58
N GLU A 46 -11.44 2.87 8.61
CA GLU A 46 -12.80 2.59 8.12
C GLU A 46 -12.81 2.23 6.62
N VAL A 47 -11.97 2.88 5.80
CA VAL A 47 -11.81 2.51 4.37
C VAL A 47 -11.38 1.06 4.21
N VAL A 48 -10.46 0.58 5.02
CA VAL A 48 -9.98 -0.82 4.95
C VAL A 48 -11.06 -1.78 5.44
N GLU A 49 -11.71 -1.48 6.54
CA GLU A 49 -12.76 -2.32 7.14
C GLU A 49 -13.98 -2.51 6.21
N ASN A 50 -14.25 -1.52 5.36
CA ASN A 50 -15.36 -1.55 4.39
C ASN A 50 -14.90 -1.97 2.97
N ASN A 51 -13.65 -2.40 2.79
CA ASN A 51 -13.15 -2.79 1.47
C ASN A 51 -13.17 -4.31 1.28
N ASP A 52 -13.79 -4.77 0.20
CA ASP A 52 -13.95 -6.20 -0.11
C ASP A 52 -12.61 -6.97 -0.13
N ALA A 53 -11.51 -6.32 -0.52
CA ALA A 53 -10.19 -6.96 -0.51
C ALA A 53 -9.72 -7.36 0.89
N PHE A 54 -10.18 -6.66 1.92
CA PHE A 54 -9.83 -6.91 3.33
C PHE A 54 -10.93 -7.63 4.10
N GLN A 55 -11.97 -8.09 3.42
CA GLN A 55 -12.99 -8.90 4.08
C GLN A 55 -12.34 -10.13 4.74
N ASP A 56 -12.75 -10.43 5.97
CA ASP A 56 -12.20 -11.52 6.79
C ASP A 56 -10.69 -11.41 7.08
N PHE A 57 -10.16 -10.16 7.10
CA PHE A 57 -8.76 -9.90 7.40
C PHE A 57 -8.60 -9.19 8.74
N ASP A 58 -8.30 -9.96 9.78
CA ASP A 58 -8.26 -9.48 11.17
C ASP A 58 -7.04 -8.63 11.52
N TYR A 59 -6.06 -8.48 10.60
CA TYR A 59 -4.87 -7.68 10.88
C TYR A 59 -5.16 -6.17 10.74
N PRO A 60 -4.74 -5.33 11.71
CA PRO A 60 -5.07 -3.91 11.72
C PRO A 60 -4.31 -3.13 10.63
N VAL A 61 -5.02 -2.71 9.59
CA VAL A 61 -4.49 -1.91 8.48
C VAL A 61 -5.27 -0.62 8.35
N SER A 62 -4.58 0.47 8.06
CA SER A 62 -5.17 1.75 7.67
C SER A 62 -4.74 2.10 6.26
N GLY A 63 -5.65 2.60 5.43
CA GLY A 63 -5.32 2.91 4.05
C GLY A 63 -6.35 3.76 3.33
N LYS A 64 -6.03 4.10 2.08
CA LYS A 64 -6.91 4.83 1.18
C LYS A 64 -6.80 4.25 -0.21
N THR A 65 -7.93 3.91 -0.77
CA THR A 65 -8.08 3.48 -2.17
C THR A 65 -8.14 4.68 -3.11
N GLY A 66 -7.79 4.47 -4.34
CA GLY A 66 -7.92 5.47 -5.39
C GLY A 66 -8.05 4.82 -6.76
N THR A 67 -8.94 5.37 -7.59
CA THR A 67 -9.11 4.97 -8.99
C THR A 67 -8.81 6.19 -9.85
N ALA A 68 -7.83 6.09 -10.75
CA ALA A 68 -7.40 7.19 -11.59
C ALA A 68 -7.51 6.83 -13.07
N GLN A 69 -8.33 7.57 -13.81
CA GLN A 69 -8.47 7.43 -15.25
C GLN A 69 -7.52 8.41 -15.95
N GLU A 70 -6.60 7.88 -16.75
CA GLU A 70 -5.67 8.68 -17.56
C GLU A 70 -6.31 9.06 -18.90
N VAL A 71 -6.92 8.07 -19.57
CA VAL A 71 -7.62 8.24 -20.85
C VAL A 71 -8.88 7.37 -20.89
N THR A 72 -9.90 7.82 -21.61
CA THR A 72 -11.21 7.12 -21.68
C THR A 72 -11.17 5.80 -22.46
N THR A 73 -10.11 5.56 -23.23
CA THR A 73 -9.94 4.35 -24.06
C THR A 73 -9.21 3.21 -23.37
N ARG A 74 -8.77 3.43 -22.12
CA ARG A 74 -8.06 2.41 -21.31
C ARG A 74 -8.72 2.30 -19.94
N PRO A 75 -8.62 1.13 -19.31
CA PRO A 75 -9.06 0.96 -17.92
C PRO A 75 -8.35 1.90 -16.97
N SER A 76 -9.01 2.28 -15.90
CA SER A 76 -8.45 3.10 -14.83
C SER A 76 -7.28 2.39 -14.12
N HIS A 77 -6.40 3.16 -13.51
CA HIS A 77 -5.37 2.66 -12.63
C HIS A 77 -5.97 2.38 -11.26
N GLY A 78 -5.67 1.21 -10.69
CA GLY A 78 -5.99 0.90 -9.30
C GLY A 78 -4.88 1.40 -8.39
N LEU A 79 -5.23 2.11 -7.33
CA LEU A 79 -4.30 2.71 -6.38
C LEU A 79 -4.69 2.34 -4.94
N PHE A 80 -3.68 2.11 -4.11
CA PHE A 80 -3.83 1.98 -2.67
C PHE A 80 -2.60 2.55 -1.98
N ILE A 81 -2.82 3.33 -0.93
CA ILE A 81 -1.79 3.72 0.02
C ILE A 81 -2.22 3.27 1.41
N GLY A 82 -1.28 2.84 2.23
CA GLY A 82 -1.62 2.40 3.57
C GLY A 82 -0.43 2.11 4.45
N PHE A 83 -0.72 1.77 5.68
CA PHE A 83 0.27 1.38 6.68
C PHE A 83 -0.28 0.30 7.61
N ALA A 84 0.61 -0.44 8.21
CA ALA A 84 0.29 -1.53 9.13
C ALA A 84 1.40 -1.72 10.19
N PRO A 85 1.07 -2.14 11.43
CA PRO A 85 -0.28 -2.13 12.02
C PRO A 85 -0.86 -0.71 12.14
N SER A 86 -2.18 -0.57 12.23
CA SER A 86 -2.84 0.75 12.35
C SER A 86 -2.41 1.53 13.59
N ASP A 87 -2.25 0.83 14.72
CA ASP A 87 -2.00 1.47 16.02
C ASP A 87 -0.51 1.78 16.25
N ASN A 88 0.38 1.01 15.65
CA ASN A 88 1.83 1.20 15.74
C ASN A 88 2.48 0.86 14.40
N PRO A 89 2.44 1.76 13.42
CA PRO A 89 2.90 1.50 12.07
C PRO A 89 4.37 1.10 11.98
N GLU A 90 4.62 -0.06 11.38
CA GLU A 90 5.96 -0.58 11.10
C GLU A 90 6.31 -0.54 9.61
N ILE A 91 5.27 -0.60 8.75
CA ILE A 91 5.41 -0.48 7.31
C ILE A 91 4.42 0.53 6.75
N ALA A 92 4.83 1.26 5.74
CA ALA A 92 3.96 2.04 4.87
C ALA A 92 4.16 1.56 3.43
N MET A 93 3.10 1.62 2.63
CA MET A 93 3.12 1.14 1.27
C MET A 93 2.32 2.02 0.33
N ALA A 94 2.71 2.02 -0.93
CA ALA A 94 1.95 2.56 -2.04
C ALA A 94 1.90 1.51 -3.15
N VAL A 95 0.72 1.14 -3.58
CA VAL A 95 0.48 0.19 -4.66
C VAL A 95 -0.18 0.92 -5.83
N ARG A 96 0.37 0.75 -7.04
CA ARG A 96 -0.23 1.22 -8.27
C ARG A 96 -0.25 0.07 -9.29
N ILE A 97 -1.44 -0.27 -9.75
CA ILE A 97 -1.62 -1.21 -10.85
C ILE A 97 -2.06 -0.43 -12.09
N ALA A 98 -1.16 -0.33 -13.06
CA ALA A 98 -1.46 0.37 -14.31
C ALA A 98 -2.58 -0.39 -15.05
N ASN A 99 -3.64 0.34 -15.44
CA ASN A 99 -4.83 -0.21 -16.07
C ASN A 99 -5.46 -1.36 -15.27
N GLY A 100 -5.41 -1.27 -13.95
CA GLY A 100 -5.83 -2.32 -13.00
C GLY A 100 -7.33 -2.40 -12.75
N TYR A 101 -8.13 -1.64 -13.47
CA TYR A 101 -9.60 -1.54 -13.41
C TYR A 101 -10.13 -0.93 -12.11
N SER A 102 -9.84 -1.51 -10.96
CA SER A 102 -10.39 -1.12 -9.66
C SER A 102 -9.27 -0.93 -8.63
N SER A 103 -9.50 -0.02 -7.69
CA SER A 103 -8.68 0.18 -6.50
C SER A 103 -8.68 -1.05 -5.59
N THR A 104 -9.73 -1.86 -5.60
CA THR A 104 -9.81 -3.13 -4.84
C THR A 104 -8.69 -4.10 -5.24
N ASN A 105 -8.28 -4.13 -6.51
CA ASN A 105 -7.15 -4.95 -6.95
C ASN A 105 -5.82 -4.47 -6.32
N ALA A 106 -5.62 -3.17 -6.19
CA ALA A 106 -4.44 -2.63 -5.51
C ALA A 106 -4.47 -2.89 -4.00
N ALA A 107 -5.65 -2.83 -3.39
CA ALA A 107 -5.88 -3.18 -2.00
C ALA A 107 -5.59 -4.67 -1.73
N ALA A 108 -5.99 -5.57 -2.64
CA ALA A 108 -5.69 -7.00 -2.54
C ALA A 108 -4.17 -7.27 -2.55
N VAL A 109 -3.42 -6.62 -3.44
CA VAL A 109 -1.94 -6.72 -3.44
C VAL A 109 -1.36 -6.22 -2.12
N ALA A 110 -1.88 -5.12 -1.57
CA ALA A 110 -1.43 -4.61 -0.29
C ALA A 110 -1.69 -5.62 0.85
N LYS A 111 -2.87 -6.27 0.87
CA LYS A 111 -3.19 -7.33 1.81
C LYS A 111 -2.20 -8.50 1.72
N ASP A 112 -1.85 -8.93 0.50
CA ASP A 112 -0.91 -10.03 0.29
C ASP A 112 0.50 -9.68 0.80
N VAL A 113 0.96 -8.44 0.57
CA VAL A 113 2.24 -7.96 1.10
C VAL A 113 2.24 -7.95 2.63
N ILE A 114 1.18 -7.49 3.27
CA ILE A 114 1.02 -7.48 4.72
C ILE A 114 0.99 -8.92 5.25
N SER A 115 0.22 -9.80 4.61
CA SER A 115 0.12 -11.21 4.96
C SER A 115 1.48 -11.91 4.91
N TYR A 116 2.27 -11.62 3.88
CA TYR A 116 3.63 -12.14 3.76
C TYR A 116 4.56 -11.60 4.84
N LYS A 117 4.54 -10.28 5.05
CA LYS A 117 5.41 -9.59 6.01
C LYS A 117 5.24 -10.12 7.44
N TYR A 118 3.99 -10.34 7.84
CA TYR A 118 3.64 -10.73 9.20
C TYR A 118 3.37 -12.23 9.36
N ASN A 119 3.62 -13.03 8.31
CA ASN A 119 3.39 -14.49 8.29
C ASN A 119 1.97 -14.87 8.69
N LEU A 120 0.97 -14.13 8.21
CA LEU A 120 -0.46 -14.36 8.52
C LEU A 120 -1.04 -15.53 7.74
N VAL A 121 -0.43 -15.88 6.60
CA VAL A 121 -0.81 -17.00 5.74
C VAL A 121 0.44 -17.74 5.27
N ASP A 122 0.25 -18.96 4.76
CA ASP A 122 1.33 -19.70 4.12
C ASP A 122 1.83 -18.93 2.87
N LYS A 123 3.15 -18.76 2.75
CA LYS A 123 3.78 -18.04 1.64
C LYS A 123 3.43 -18.66 0.29
N ASP A 124 3.32 -19.97 0.22
CA ASP A 124 2.96 -20.67 -1.01
C ASP A 124 1.51 -20.40 -1.43
N ALA A 125 0.62 -20.07 -0.47
CA ALA A 125 -0.76 -19.68 -0.76
C ALA A 125 -0.87 -18.30 -1.42
N ILE A 126 0.06 -17.38 -1.16
CA ILE A 126 0.09 -16.04 -1.77
C ILE A 126 0.58 -16.11 -3.22
N VAL A 127 1.52 -17.00 -3.52
CA VAL A 127 2.25 -17.05 -4.81
C VAL A 127 1.60 -18.00 -5.82
N THR A 128 0.54 -18.71 -5.48
CA THR A 128 -0.12 -19.71 -6.36
C THR A 128 -0.70 -19.16 -7.67
N GLY A 129 -0.70 -17.84 -7.86
CA GLY A 129 -0.76 -17.16 -9.16
C GLY A 129 -1.73 -17.69 -10.20
N THR A 130 -2.91 -18.15 -9.83
CA THR A 130 -4.01 -18.26 -10.78
C THR A 130 -4.65 -16.89 -10.92
N ALA A 131 -4.13 -16.09 -11.86
CA ALA A 131 -4.84 -14.92 -12.33
C ALA A 131 -6.17 -15.40 -12.92
N SER A 132 -7.26 -15.24 -12.17
CA SER A 132 -8.58 -15.34 -12.81
C SER A 132 -8.68 -14.16 -13.78
N ALA A 133 -8.90 -14.45 -15.05
CA ALA A 133 -9.25 -13.44 -16.03
C ALA A 133 -10.53 -12.75 -15.52
N GLY A 134 -10.37 -11.61 -14.89
CA GLY A 134 -11.47 -10.78 -14.42
C GLY A 134 -12.34 -10.44 -15.61
N GLY A 135 -13.64 -10.74 -15.50
CA GLY A 135 -14.60 -10.38 -16.51
C GLY A 135 -14.54 -8.89 -16.80
N SER A 136 -14.70 -8.51 -18.05
CA SER A 136 -14.58 -7.17 -18.62
C SER A 136 -15.72 -6.22 -18.22
N THR A 137 -16.04 -6.09 -16.96
CA THR A 137 -16.95 -5.06 -16.48
C THR A 137 -16.14 -3.93 -15.86
N GLN A 138 -16.14 -2.77 -16.52
CA GLN A 138 -15.73 -1.53 -15.88
C GLN A 138 -16.58 -1.34 -14.63
N GLN A 139 -15.97 -1.57 -13.47
CA GLN A 139 -16.56 -1.15 -12.22
C GLN A 139 -15.91 0.18 -11.87
N THR A 140 -16.68 1.24 -11.92
CA THR A 140 -16.33 2.54 -11.35
C THR A 140 -16.80 2.51 -9.90
N ASP A 141 -15.86 2.70 -8.98
CA ASP A 141 -16.15 2.93 -7.57
C ASP A 141 -16.92 4.23 -7.35
#